data_f652481a2e0424bd8ecf992dfe8f738a
#
_entry.id   f652481a2e0424bd8ecf992dfe8f738a
#
_cell.length_a   1.000
_cell.length_b   1.000
_cell.length_c   1.000
_cell.angle_alpha   90.00
_cell.angle_beta   90.00
_cell.angle_gamma   90.00
#
_symmetry.space_group_name_H-M   'P 1'
#
loop_
_entity.id
_entity.type
_entity.pdbx_description
1 polymer ?
#
loop_
_entity_poly.entity_id
_entity_poly.type
_entity_poly.pdbx_seq_one_letter_code
_entity_poly.pdbx_strand_id
1 'polypeptide(L)'
;KNKKILTIILTMICILSCMNISTSYANIVENFNFKNITIEDGLSQSTVKTIYQDSKGYIWIGTDDGLNRYNGYEFKHYNHDEYNKNSIANDYICDIAEDKNGYIWVSTTNGLSRIDTDKDEIKNYYSKEDSGNLSNSNLWQILCTKDNRLIASTIDGLNVYDKNKDKFTRILYKEGELPSQYIYSLEEDINGHIWVGTDNGLVELDKDLNIVKSYQDAIGDSDVYNVYDDSKGSLWVCTLGNGLFRINLNDKTIKNYKN
;
A
#
# COMPACT_ATOMS: atom_id res chain seq x y z
N LYS A 1 -17.27 13.52 -71.86
CA LYS A 1 -16.55 14.30 -70.86
C LYS A 1 -16.71 13.74 -69.44
N ASN A 2 -17.95 13.42 -69.02
CA ASN A 2 -18.28 12.96 -67.68
C ASN A 2 -17.68 11.59 -67.29
N LYS A 3 -17.48 10.63 -68.23
CA LYS A 3 -16.86 9.34 -67.96
C LYS A 3 -15.36 9.46 -67.55
N LYS A 4 -14.61 10.36 -68.21
CA LYS A 4 -13.21 10.60 -67.87
C LYS A 4 -13.02 11.23 -66.49
N ILE A 5 -13.94 12.12 -66.10
CA ILE A 5 -13.91 12.74 -64.74
C ILE A 5 -14.21 11.67 -63.67
N LEU A 6 -15.18 10.79 -63.90
CA LEU A 6 -15.54 9.72 -62.99
C LEU A 6 -14.36 8.73 -62.80
N THR A 7 -13.65 8.39 -63.86
CA THR A 7 -12.47 7.50 -63.79
C THR A 7 -11.32 8.15 -62.97
N ILE A 8 -11.08 9.45 -63.12
CA ILE A 8 -10.05 10.17 -62.39
C ILE A 8 -10.42 10.23 -60.89
N ILE A 9 -11.69 10.43 -60.56
CA ILE A 9 -12.13 10.45 -59.15
C ILE A 9 -11.98 9.07 -58.53
N LEU A 10 -12.36 7.99 -59.25
CA LEU A 10 -12.21 6.62 -58.75
C LEU A 10 -10.71 6.24 -58.53
N THR A 11 -9.84 6.62 -59.42
CA THR A 11 -8.39 6.37 -59.25
C THR A 11 -7.79 7.17 -58.10
N MET A 12 -8.23 8.41 -57.88
CA MET A 12 -7.82 9.20 -56.70
C MET A 12 -8.28 8.57 -55.39
N ILE A 13 -9.50 8.04 -55.33
CA ILE A 13 -10.03 7.34 -54.17
C ILE A 13 -9.23 6.05 -53.90
N CYS A 14 -8.90 5.27 -54.92
CA CYS A 14 -8.05 4.12 -54.80
C CYS A 14 -6.63 4.45 -54.33
N ILE A 15 -6.03 5.54 -54.77
CA ILE A 15 -4.70 5.96 -54.33
C ILE A 15 -4.73 6.43 -52.88
N LEU A 16 -5.79 7.13 -52.46
CA LEU A 16 -6.00 7.50 -51.05
C LEU A 16 -6.27 6.32 -50.12
N SER A 17 -6.94 5.28 -50.61
CA SER A 17 -7.16 4.06 -49.80
C SER A 17 -5.92 3.17 -49.71
N CYS A 18 -4.95 3.31 -50.63
CA CYS A 18 -3.68 2.56 -50.56
C CYS A 18 -2.59 3.28 -49.75
N MET A 19 -2.83 4.51 -49.30
CA MET A 19 -1.97 5.16 -48.34
C MET A 19 -2.28 4.53 -46.96
N ASN A 20 -1.71 3.34 -46.69
CA ASN A 20 -1.53 2.87 -45.34
C ASN A 20 -0.68 3.93 -44.62
N ILE A 21 -1.34 4.80 -43.85
CA ILE A 21 -0.64 5.62 -42.86
C ILE A 21 -0.13 4.63 -41.83
N SER A 22 1.07 4.14 -42.04
CA SER A 22 1.85 3.52 -40.98
C SER A 22 2.03 4.61 -39.93
N THR A 23 1.19 4.62 -38.90
CA THR A 23 1.47 5.35 -37.69
C THR A 23 2.74 4.71 -37.13
N SER A 24 3.87 5.30 -37.45
CA SER A 24 5.12 5.03 -36.76
C SER A 24 4.88 5.49 -35.32
N TYR A 25 4.61 4.55 -34.44
CA TYR A 25 4.77 4.77 -33.03
C TYR A 25 6.26 5.00 -32.83
N ALA A 26 6.67 6.27 -32.80
CA ALA A 26 7.96 6.61 -32.23
C ALA A 26 7.94 6.06 -30.81
N ASN A 27 8.70 4.99 -30.58
CA ASN A 27 9.04 4.60 -29.22
C ASN A 27 9.79 5.80 -28.63
N ILE A 28 9.06 6.64 -27.90
CA ILE A 28 9.67 7.62 -27.03
C ILE A 28 10.37 6.78 -25.97
N VAL A 29 11.65 6.52 -26.19
CA VAL A 29 12.52 6.05 -25.13
C VAL A 29 12.65 7.25 -24.21
N GLU A 30 11.78 7.33 -23.20
CA GLU A 30 11.98 8.26 -22.11
C GLU A 30 13.32 7.90 -21.47
N ASN A 31 14.32 8.75 -21.66
CA ASN A 31 15.57 8.64 -20.94
C ASN A 31 15.30 9.03 -19.48
N PHE A 32 14.99 8.04 -18.64
CA PHE A 32 14.86 8.25 -17.22
C PHE A 32 16.24 8.53 -16.64
N ASN A 33 16.46 9.74 -16.13
CA ASN A 33 17.63 10.07 -15.34
C ASN A 33 17.36 9.65 -13.89
N PHE A 34 17.97 8.56 -13.46
CA PHE A 34 17.92 8.13 -12.06
C PHE A 34 18.99 8.85 -11.25
N LYS A 35 18.59 9.41 -10.11
CA LYS A 35 19.50 9.90 -9.08
C LYS A 35 19.45 8.94 -7.91
N ASN A 36 20.59 8.36 -7.56
CA ASN A 36 20.70 7.59 -6.33
C ASN A 36 20.74 8.56 -5.14
N ILE A 37 20.00 8.23 -4.10
CA ILE A 37 20.03 8.91 -2.81
C ILE A 37 20.59 7.91 -1.80
N THR A 38 21.67 8.29 -1.15
CA THR A 38 22.43 7.46 -0.23
C THR A 38 22.56 8.12 1.14
N ILE A 39 23.22 7.45 2.07
CA ILE A 39 23.57 8.03 3.37
C ILE A 39 24.49 9.26 3.24
N GLU A 40 25.28 9.36 2.17
CA GLU A 40 26.12 10.53 1.89
C GLU A 40 25.28 11.76 1.49
N ASP A 41 24.09 11.53 0.94
CA ASP A 41 23.11 12.57 0.62
C ASP A 41 22.21 12.95 1.81
N GLY A 42 22.36 12.25 2.94
CA GLY A 42 21.63 12.51 4.20
C GLY A 42 20.52 11.52 4.53
N LEU A 43 20.42 10.37 3.84
CA LEU A 43 19.52 9.30 4.27
C LEU A 43 20.05 8.64 5.54
N SER A 44 19.19 8.32 6.52
CA SER A 44 19.62 7.76 7.81
C SER A 44 20.27 6.38 7.67
N GLN A 45 19.75 5.55 6.75
CA GLN A 45 20.25 4.19 6.52
C GLN A 45 19.84 3.70 5.13
N SER A 46 20.65 2.85 4.49
CA SER A 46 20.45 2.43 3.09
C SER A 46 19.40 1.32 2.90
N THR A 47 18.98 0.62 3.97
CA THR A 47 17.91 -0.38 3.90
C THR A 47 16.55 0.31 4.01
N VAL A 48 15.99 0.68 2.86
CA VAL A 48 14.67 1.30 2.77
C VAL A 48 13.59 0.21 2.81
N LYS A 49 12.63 0.35 3.71
CA LYS A 49 11.49 -0.57 3.88
C LYS A 49 10.23 -0.06 3.17
N THR A 50 9.98 1.23 3.29
CA THR A 50 8.77 1.86 2.78
C THR A 50 9.05 3.28 2.31
N ILE A 51 8.31 3.72 1.30
CA ILE A 51 8.35 5.09 0.77
C ILE A 51 6.92 5.56 0.60
N TYR A 52 6.63 6.76 1.09
CA TYR A 52 5.31 7.38 1.01
C TYR A 52 5.43 8.85 0.62
N GLN A 53 4.59 9.34 -0.29
CA GLN A 53 4.48 10.76 -0.57
C GLN A 53 3.23 11.33 0.10
N ASP A 54 3.41 12.32 0.99
CA ASP A 54 2.29 12.96 1.67
C ASP A 54 1.56 13.98 0.78
N SER A 55 0.40 14.43 1.26
CA SER A 55 -0.45 15.39 0.56
C SER A 55 0.20 16.77 0.38
N LYS A 56 1.26 17.09 1.14
CA LYS A 56 2.07 18.31 1.04
C LYS A 56 3.23 18.15 0.05
N GLY A 57 3.44 16.94 -0.50
CA GLY A 57 4.49 16.61 -1.48
C GLY A 57 5.82 16.18 -0.87
N TYR A 58 5.94 16.07 0.46
CA TYR A 58 7.13 15.50 1.09
C TYR A 58 7.22 13.99 0.84
N ILE A 59 8.42 13.50 0.65
CA ILE A 59 8.70 12.06 0.55
C ILE A 59 9.14 11.55 1.94
N TRP A 60 8.38 10.62 2.47
CA TRP A 60 8.71 9.91 3.70
C TRP A 60 9.38 8.60 3.37
N ILE A 61 10.49 8.30 4.02
CA ILE A 61 11.30 7.11 3.78
C ILE A 61 11.56 6.43 5.11
N GLY A 62 10.96 5.25 5.27
CA GLY A 62 11.19 4.38 6.42
C GLY A 62 12.36 3.46 6.19
N THR A 63 13.27 3.39 7.16
CA THR A 63 14.48 2.57 7.11
C THR A 63 14.58 1.65 8.33
N ASP A 64 15.62 0.81 8.38
CA ASP A 64 15.97 0.03 9.57
C ASP A 64 16.50 0.90 10.71
N ASP A 65 16.79 2.20 10.46
CA ASP A 65 17.36 3.13 11.43
C ASP A 65 16.72 4.53 11.28
N GLY A 66 15.44 4.60 11.63
CA GLY A 66 14.66 5.82 11.69
C GLY A 66 13.87 6.14 10.44
N LEU A 67 13.06 7.20 10.59
CA LEU A 67 12.19 7.75 9.57
C LEU A 67 12.79 9.04 9.03
N ASN A 68 12.76 9.19 7.71
CA ASN A 68 13.27 10.35 7.01
C ASN A 68 12.13 11.08 6.29
N ARG A 69 12.08 12.40 6.39
CA ARG A 69 11.22 13.26 5.57
C ARG A 69 12.08 14.10 4.63
N TYR A 70 11.88 13.94 3.32
CA TYR A 70 12.65 14.61 2.28
C TYR A 70 11.78 15.65 1.56
N ASN A 71 12.28 16.88 1.41
CA ASN A 71 11.59 17.98 0.75
C ASN A 71 12.08 18.26 -0.70
N GLY A 72 12.93 17.38 -1.24
CA GLY A 72 13.59 17.56 -2.51
C GLY A 72 15.03 18.10 -2.41
N TYR A 73 15.41 18.65 -1.24
CA TYR A 73 16.72 19.25 -1.00
C TYR A 73 17.43 18.72 0.24
N GLU A 74 16.71 18.53 1.33
CA GLU A 74 17.24 18.14 2.62
C GLU A 74 16.38 17.11 3.32
N PHE A 75 16.95 16.38 4.27
CA PHE A 75 16.30 15.39 5.11
C PHE A 75 16.02 15.97 6.50
N LYS A 76 14.82 15.74 7.01
CA LYS A 76 14.53 15.78 8.45
C LYS A 76 14.45 14.35 8.96
N HIS A 77 15.21 14.03 10.01
CA HIS A 77 15.24 12.71 10.64
C HIS A 77 14.32 12.67 11.86
N TYR A 78 13.70 11.52 12.05
CA TYR A 78 12.90 11.18 13.23
C TYR A 78 13.43 9.83 13.73
N ASN A 79 14.05 9.88 14.93
CA ASN A 79 14.59 8.70 15.58
C ASN A 79 13.93 8.51 16.94
N HIS A 80 13.97 7.29 17.45
CA HIS A 80 13.53 6.97 18.79
C HIS A 80 14.52 7.51 19.83
N ASP A 81 13.97 8.12 20.88
CA ASP A 81 14.73 8.57 22.04
C ASP A 81 13.92 8.27 23.31
N GLU A 82 14.41 7.36 24.15
CA GLU A 82 13.72 6.93 25.36
C GLU A 82 13.49 8.08 26.39
N TYR A 83 14.31 9.14 26.29
CA TYR A 83 14.21 10.34 27.16
C TYR A 83 13.35 11.44 26.56
N ASN A 84 13.00 11.35 25.28
CA ASN A 84 12.18 12.33 24.58
C ASN A 84 10.81 11.74 24.19
N LYS A 85 9.76 12.11 24.92
CA LYS A 85 8.40 11.66 24.59
C LYS A 85 7.89 12.13 23.23
N ASN A 86 8.54 13.16 22.64
CA ASN A 86 8.24 13.67 21.31
C ASN A 86 9.16 13.02 20.24
N SER A 87 9.44 11.76 20.39
CA SER A 87 10.19 10.92 19.44
C SER A 87 9.31 9.78 18.93
N ILE A 88 9.68 9.13 17.81
CA ILE A 88 8.95 7.99 17.28
C ILE A 88 9.08 6.76 18.20
N ALA A 89 8.16 5.80 18.05
CA ALA A 89 8.07 4.65 18.93
C ALA A 89 9.27 3.70 18.86
N ASN A 90 9.87 3.57 17.68
CA ASN A 90 11.06 2.74 17.44
C ASN A 90 11.70 3.14 16.11
N ASP A 91 13.01 2.85 15.92
CA ASP A 91 13.75 3.20 14.70
C ASP A 91 13.51 2.24 13.54
N TYR A 92 13.07 1.01 13.79
CA TYR A 92 12.75 0.06 12.72
C TYR A 92 11.37 0.34 12.14
N ILE A 93 11.35 1.05 11.00
CA ILE A 93 10.12 1.46 10.34
C ILE A 93 9.59 0.35 9.45
N CYS A 94 8.30 0.02 9.60
CA CYS A 94 7.65 -1.00 8.79
C CYS A 94 6.81 -0.40 7.66
N ASP A 95 5.96 0.60 7.99
CA ASP A 95 5.09 1.22 7.00
C ASP A 95 4.71 2.65 7.37
N ILE A 96 4.22 3.43 6.38
CA ILE A 96 3.87 4.84 6.51
C ILE A 96 2.56 5.09 5.76
N ALA A 97 1.63 5.81 6.42
CA ALA A 97 0.39 6.26 5.78
C ALA A 97 -0.01 7.66 6.28
N GLU A 98 -0.79 8.39 5.48
CA GLU A 98 -1.37 9.68 5.86
C GLU A 98 -2.89 9.53 6.01
N ASP A 99 -3.47 10.06 7.09
CA ASP A 99 -4.91 10.14 7.23
C ASP A 99 -5.46 11.46 6.64
N LYS A 100 -6.78 11.56 6.45
CA LYS A 100 -7.42 12.75 5.88
C LYS A 100 -7.32 14.02 6.74
N ASN A 101 -6.79 13.91 7.96
CA ASN A 101 -6.50 15.06 8.81
C ASN A 101 -5.07 15.57 8.61
N GLY A 102 -4.27 14.89 7.77
CA GLY A 102 -2.87 15.20 7.50
C GLY A 102 -1.89 14.67 8.56
N TYR A 103 -2.34 13.76 9.44
CA TYR A 103 -1.44 13.07 10.34
C TYR A 103 -0.69 11.97 9.59
N ILE A 104 0.61 11.92 9.80
CA ILE A 104 1.45 10.82 9.31
C ILE A 104 1.49 9.73 10.38
N TRP A 105 1.06 8.54 10.00
CA TRP A 105 1.10 7.35 10.82
C TRP A 105 2.27 6.49 10.41
N VAL A 106 3.00 5.96 11.38
CA VAL A 106 4.23 5.19 11.16
C VAL A 106 4.19 3.95 12.02
N SER A 107 4.11 2.78 11.37
CA SER A 107 4.22 1.50 12.07
C SER A 107 5.68 1.11 12.25
N THR A 108 5.96 0.52 13.39
CA THR A 108 7.30 0.08 13.77
C THR A 108 7.25 -1.32 14.41
N THR A 109 8.39 -1.93 14.61
CA THR A 109 8.47 -3.21 15.32
C THR A 109 8.17 -3.10 16.82
N ASN A 110 8.02 -1.86 17.36
CA ASN A 110 7.69 -1.65 18.77
C ASN A 110 6.82 -0.41 18.99
N GLY A 111 5.65 -0.38 18.36
CA GLY A 111 4.65 0.67 18.54
C GLY A 111 4.25 1.35 17.23
N LEU A 112 3.21 2.17 17.33
CA LEU A 112 2.67 2.99 16.25
C LEU A 112 2.83 4.46 16.64
N SER A 113 3.39 5.27 15.74
CA SER A 113 3.54 6.71 15.92
C SER A 113 2.57 7.47 15.06
N ARG A 114 1.96 8.52 15.61
CA ARG A 114 1.19 9.53 14.88
C ARG A 114 1.95 10.85 14.94
N ILE A 115 2.27 11.43 13.80
CA ILE A 115 3.03 12.68 13.67
C ILE A 115 2.10 13.79 13.18
N ASP A 116 1.97 14.85 13.96
CA ASP A 116 1.39 16.12 13.54
C ASP A 116 2.51 17.00 12.98
N THR A 117 2.59 17.08 11.64
CA THR A 117 3.69 17.81 10.99
C THR A 117 3.57 19.33 11.12
N ASP A 118 2.39 19.86 11.45
CA ASP A 118 2.15 21.30 11.60
C ASP A 118 2.57 21.78 12.99
N LYS A 119 2.42 20.91 14.01
CA LYS A 119 2.81 21.21 15.39
C LYS A 119 4.16 20.65 15.79
N ASP A 120 4.72 19.78 14.94
CA ASP A 120 5.93 18.98 15.23
C ASP A 120 5.75 18.12 16.51
N GLU A 121 4.55 17.53 16.67
CA GLU A 121 4.19 16.71 17.81
C GLU A 121 4.06 15.23 17.40
N ILE A 122 4.57 14.34 18.24
CA ILE A 122 4.50 12.90 18.03
C ILE A 122 3.77 12.26 19.20
N LYS A 123 2.81 11.40 18.87
CA LYS A 123 2.11 10.57 19.83
C LYS A 123 2.30 9.09 19.50
N ASN A 124 2.71 8.33 20.51
CA ASN A 124 2.97 6.90 20.38
C ASN A 124 1.89 6.06 21.05
N TYR A 125 1.60 4.91 20.41
CA TYR A 125 0.64 3.92 20.88
C TYR A 125 1.34 2.58 20.97
N TYR A 126 1.13 1.87 22.08
CA TYR A 126 1.74 0.58 22.38
C TYR A 126 0.69 -0.44 22.78
N SER A 127 1.06 -1.71 22.77
CA SER A 127 0.22 -2.74 23.38
C SER A 127 0.24 -2.62 24.90
N LYS A 128 -0.93 -2.84 25.51
CA LYS A 128 -1.11 -2.97 26.96
C LYS A 128 -2.22 -3.99 27.19
N GLU A 129 -2.27 -4.55 28.40
CA GLU A 129 -3.32 -5.49 28.78
C GLU A 129 -4.73 -4.89 28.71
N ASP A 130 -4.86 -3.57 28.92
CA ASP A 130 -6.14 -2.87 28.88
C ASP A 130 -6.74 -2.82 27.48
N SER A 131 -8.05 -2.95 27.39
CA SER A 131 -8.79 -2.65 26.15
C SER A 131 -8.62 -1.20 25.73
N GLY A 132 -8.47 -0.98 24.42
CA GLY A 132 -8.28 0.37 23.85
C GLY A 132 -6.84 0.71 23.51
N ASN A 133 -5.90 -0.18 23.74
CA ASN A 133 -4.53 -0.13 23.22
C ASN A 133 -4.36 -1.13 22.07
N LEU A 134 -3.21 -1.10 21.39
CA LEU A 134 -2.87 -2.09 20.36
C LEU A 134 -2.88 -3.51 20.93
N SER A 135 -3.25 -4.49 20.10
CA SER A 135 -3.19 -5.92 20.47
C SER A 135 -1.74 -6.37 20.69
N ASN A 136 -0.84 -5.89 19.83
CA ASN A 136 0.60 -6.11 19.92
C ASN A 136 1.34 -4.85 19.49
N SER A 137 2.55 -4.63 20.03
CA SER A 137 3.42 -3.51 19.61
C SER A 137 4.25 -3.79 18.37
N ASN A 138 4.30 -5.04 17.91
CA ASN A 138 4.97 -5.39 16.66
C ASN A 138 3.98 -5.26 15.50
N LEU A 139 4.12 -4.17 14.75
CA LEU A 139 3.27 -3.86 13.61
C LEU A 139 4.00 -4.15 12.31
N TRP A 140 3.20 -4.45 11.27
CA TRP A 140 3.70 -4.63 9.90
C TRP A 140 3.20 -3.51 9.01
N GLN A 141 1.94 -3.52 8.66
CA GLN A 141 1.35 -2.58 7.72
C GLN A 141 0.24 -1.75 8.37
N ILE A 142 0.03 -0.56 7.85
CA ILE A 142 -1.08 0.32 8.22
C ILE A 142 -1.83 0.75 6.97
N LEU A 143 -3.14 0.87 7.10
CA LEU A 143 -4.02 1.28 6.02
C LEU A 143 -4.90 2.43 6.48
N CYS A 144 -4.78 3.58 5.84
CA CYS A 144 -5.76 4.66 5.93
C CYS A 144 -6.79 4.49 4.83
N THR A 145 -7.99 4.04 5.20
CA THR A 145 -9.06 3.74 4.24
C THR A 145 -9.66 4.99 3.61
N LYS A 146 -10.36 4.80 2.47
CA LYS A 146 -11.05 5.89 1.75
C LYS A 146 -12.11 6.59 2.61
N ASP A 147 -12.67 5.94 3.62
CA ASP A 147 -13.59 6.53 4.60
C ASP A 147 -12.90 7.11 5.85
N ASN A 148 -11.55 7.19 5.83
CA ASN A 148 -10.73 7.78 6.89
C ASN A 148 -10.68 6.97 8.19
N ARG A 149 -10.69 5.65 8.10
CA ARG A 149 -10.33 4.77 9.21
C ARG A 149 -8.86 4.40 9.11
N LEU A 150 -8.18 4.34 10.23
CA LEU A 150 -6.86 3.73 10.31
C LEU A 150 -7.02 2.29 10.79
N ILE A 151 -6.49 1.36 10.01
CA ILE A 151 -6.39 -0.06 10.35
C ILE A 151 -4.90 -0.40 10.46
N ALA A 152 -4.49 -1.01 11.55
CA ALA A 152 -3.10 -1.42 11.78
C ALA A 152 -3.03 -2.93 11.99
N SER A 153 -2.16 -3.57 11.21
CA SER A 153 -1.86 -5.00 11.34
C SER A 153 -0.75 -5.24 12.35
N THR A 154 -0.91 -6.29 13.14
CA THR A 154 0.08 -6.74 14.11
C THR A 154 0.28 -8.25 14.00
N ILE A 155 1.23 -8.78 14.76
CA ILE A 155 1.37 -10.23 14.93
C ILE A 155 0.26 -10.85 15.79
N ASP A 156 -0.72 -10.06 16.22
CA ASP A 156 -1.87 -10.50 17.02
C ASP A 156 -3.16 -9.81 16.54
N GLY A 157 -3.44 -9.96 15.22
CA GLY A 157 -4.66 -9.50 14.56
C GLY A 157 -4.64 -8.04 14.13
N LEU A 158 -5.85 -7.50 13.86
CA LEU A 158 -6.08 -6.15 13.37
C LEU A 158 -6.46 -5.21 14.51
N ASN A 159 -6.09 -3.95 14.34
CA ASN A 159 -6.43 -2.86 15.26
C ASN A 159 -7.05 -1.71 14.48
N VAL A 160 -8.23 -1.28 14.87
CA VAL A 160 -8.95 -0.16 14.24
C VAL A 160 -8.95 1.04 15.18
N TYR A 161 -8.44 2.17 14.70
CA TYR A 161 -8.34 3.38 15.49
C TYR A 161 -9.68 4.11 15.57
N ASP A 162 -10.15 4.37 16.79
CA ASP A 162 -11.27 5.25 17.09
C ASP A 162 -10.75 6.65 17.42
N LYS A 163 -10.84 7.57 16.46
CA LYS A 163 -10.35 8.94 16.59
C LYS A 163 -11.07 9.75 17.68
N ASN A 164 -12.33 9.41 18.01
CA ASN A 164 -13.11 10.15 19.00
C ASN A 164 -12.69 9.78 20.43
N LYS A 165 -12.26 8.54 20.62
CA LYS A 165 -11.79 8.03 21.90
C LYS A 165 -10.28 8.05 22.03
N ASP A 166 -9.58 8.27 20.90
CA ASP A 166 -8.13 8.14 20.78
C ASP A 166 -7.60 6.77 21.27
N LYS A 167 -8.28 5.71 20.84
CA LYS A 167 -8.09 4.31 21.25
C LYS A 167 -8.25 3.35 20.09
N PHE A 168 -7.83 2.11 20.30
CA PHE A 168 -7.97 1.04 19.31
C PHE A 168 -9.06 0.04 19.71
N THR A 169 -9.81 -0.44 18.72
CA THR A 169 -10.63 -1.64 18.82
C THR A 169 -9.86 -2.78 18.19
N ARG A 170 -9.70 -3.88 18.90
CA ARG A 170 -8.97 -5.06 18.45
C ARG A 170 -9.90 -6.04 17.76
N ILE A 171 -9.45 -6.55 16.61
CA ILE A 171 -10.06 -7.69 15.91
C ILE A 171 -9.03 -8.82 16.01
N LEU A 172 -9.19 -9.65 17.03
CA LEU A 172 -8.27 -10.73 17.32
C LEU A 172 -8.65 -11.98 16.51
N TYR A 173 -7.66 -12.84 16.29
CA TYR A 173 -7.91 -14.16 15.76
C TYR A 173 -8.82 -14.96 16.73
N LYS A 174 -9.90 -15.48 16.19
CA LYS A 174 -10.73 -16.50 16.81
C LYS A 174 -11.03 -17.55 15.77
N GLU A 175 -11.22 -18.78 16.21
CA GLU A 175 -11.57 -19.88 15.33
C GLU A 175 -12.81 -19.54 14.48
N GLY A 176 -12.65 -19.54 13.14
CA GLY A 176 -13.68 -19.16 12.17
C GLY A 176 -13.78 -17.68 11.82
N GLU A 177 -12.93 -16.78 12.37
CA GLU A 177 -12.88 -15.35 12.01
C GLU A 177 -11.78 -15.10 10.98
N LEU A 178 -10.51 -14.95 11.39
CA LEU A 178 -9.39 -14.79 10.44
C LEU A 178 -8.64 -16.13 10.31
N PRO A 179 -7.98 -16.42 9.17
CA PRO A 179 -7.22 -17.66 9.01
C PRO A 179 -5.97 -17.70 9.89
N SER A 180 -5.47 -16.56 10.32
CA SER A 180 -4.34 -16.42 11.24
C SER A 180 -4.37 -15.09 11.98
N GLN A 181 -3.60 -15.02 13.07
CA GLN A 181 -3.33 -13.78 13.80
C GLN A 181 -2.18 -12.97 13.20
N TYR A 182 -1.28 -13.60 12.42
CA TYR A 182 -0.15 -12.93 11.79
C TYR A 182 -0.59 -12.26 10.49
N ILE A 183 -0.76 -10.94 10.52
CA ILE A 183 -1.24 -10.15 9.39
C ILE A 183 -0.05 -9.41 8.76
N TYR A 184 0.26 -9.75 7.50
CA TYR A 184 1.38 -9.17 6.76
C TYR A 184 0.98 -8.01 5.86
N SER A 185 -0.22 -8.06 5.27
CA SER A 185 -0.64 -7.03 4.31
C SER A 185 -2.11 -6.65 4.42
N LEU A 186 -2.38 -5.40 4.11
CA LEU A 186 -3.71 -4.77 4.08
C LEU A 186 -3.86 -3.96 2.81
N GLU A 187 -5.00 -4.10 2.12
CA GLU A 187 -5.32 -3.30 0.94
C GLU A 187 -6.82 -3.02 0.90
N GLU A 188 -7.21 -1.79 0.56
CA GLU A 188 -8.60 -1.44 0.28
C GLU A 188 -8.83 -1.40 -1.22
N ASP A 189 -9.68 -2.29 -1.73
CA ASP A 189 -10.00 -2.33 -3.15
C ASP A 189 -10.90 -1.16 -3.60
N ILE A 190 -11.12 -1.06 -4.91
CA ILE A 190 -11.95 0.00 -5.50
C ILE A 190 -13.39 -0.03 -4.99
N ASN A 191 -13.88 -1.17 -4.50
CA ASN A 191 -15.25 -1.35 -3.97
C ASN A 191 -15.34 -1.05 -2.47
N GLY A 192 -14.20 -0.78 -1.80
CA GLY A 192 -14.11 -0.54 -0.36
C GLY A 192 -14.05 -1.80 0.49
N HIS A 193 -13.77 -2.96 -0.12
CA HIS A 193 -13.46 -4.18 0.63
C HIS A 193 -12.01 -4.14 1.11
N ILE A 194 -11.79 -4.68 2.30
CA ILE A 194 -10.45 -4.77 2.88
C ILE A 194 -9.91 -6.17 2.67
N TRP A 195 -8.78 -6.26 2.03
CA TRP A 195 -8.07 -7.51 1.78
C TRP A 195 -6.96 -7.67 2.80
N VAL A 196 -6.93 -8.83 3.43
CA VAL A 196 -6.03 -9.15 4.54
C VAL A 196 -5.18 -10.33 4.15
N GLY A 197 -3.89 -10.10 3.96
CA GLY A 197 -2.88 -11.14 3.73
C GLY A 197 -2.30 -11.62 5.06
N THR A 198 -2.29 -12.93 5.25
CA THR A 198 -1.82 -13.57 6.48
C THR A 198 -0.74 -14.62 6.17
N ASP A 199 -0.12 -15.22 7.19
CA ASP A 199 0.77 -16.39 7.04
C ASP A 199 0.02 -17.67 6.64
N ASN A 200 -1.31 -17.62 6.57
CA ASN A 200 -2.17 -18.76 6.21
C ASN A 200 -3.24 -18.35 5.18
N GLY A 201 -2.86 -17.59 4.17
CA GLY A 201 -3.72 -17.22 3.06
C GLY A 201 -4.30 -15.81 3.10
N LEU A 202 -5.30 -15.58 2.26
CA LEU A 202 -5.93 -14.30 1.99
C LEU A 202 -7.40 -14.29 2.42
N VAL A 203 -7.84 -13.19 3.02
CA VAL A 203 -9.24 -12.95 3.40
C VAL A 203 -9.75 -11.64 2.81
N GLU A 204 -10.99 -11.65 2.35
CA GLU A 204 -11.76 -10.49 1.95
C GLU A 204 -12.72 -10.11 3.09
N LEU A 205 -12.63 -8.88 3.57
CA LEU A 205 -13.56 -8.30 4.53
C LEU A 205 -14.42 -7.25 3.83
N ASP A 206 -15.66 -7.06 4.28
CA ASP A 206 -16.47 -5.93 3.86
C ASP A 206 -15.99 -4.62 4.53
N LYS A 207 -16.62 -3.50 4.16
CA LYS A 207 -16.30 -2.19 4.75
C LYS A 207 -16.51 -2.15 6.27
N ASP A 208 -17.35 -3.00 6.84
CA ASP A 208 -17.62 -3.07 8.28
C ASP A 208 -16.70 -4.08 8.99
N LEU A 209 -15.73 -4.62 8.23
CA LEU A 209 -14.72 -5.60 8.65
C LEU A 209 -15.29 -6.99 9.00
N ASN A 210 -16.46 -7.33 8.44
CA ASN A 210 -16.96 -8.69 8.50
C ASN A 210 -16.32 -9.52 7.39
N ILE A 211 -16.05 -10.80 7.65
CA ILE A 211 -15.50 -11.71 6.66
C ILE A 211 -16.52 -11.95 5.55
N VAL A 212 -16.14 -11.63 4.33
CA VAL A 212 -16.89 -11.95 3.11
C VAL A 212 -16.47 -13.32 2.61
N LYS A 213 -15.18 -13.58 2.52
CA LYS A 213 -14.64 -14.83 1.97
C LYS A 213 -13.18 -15.07 2.38
N SER A 214 -12.86 -16.34 2.66
CA SER A 214 -11.47 -16.83 2.69
C SER A 214 -11.09 -17.37 1.31
N TYR A 215 -9.86 -17.10 0.90
CA TYR A 215 -9.27 -17.57 -0.36
C TYR A 215 -8.20 -18.64 -0.14
N GLN A 216 -8.08 -19.19 1.06
CA GLN A 216 -7.09 -20.21 1.43
C GLN A 216 -7.11 -21.40 0.46
N ASP A 217 -8.30 -21.96 0.17
CA ASP A 217 -8.45 -23.07 -0.79
C ASP A 217 -7.95 -22.75 -2.20
N ALA A 218 -8.02 -21.49 -2.61
CA ALA A 218 -7.69 -21.06 -3.96
C ALA A 218 -6.22 -20.70 -4.15
N ILE A 219 -5.56 -20.16 -3.11
CA ILE A 219 -4.15 -19.73 -3.17
C ILE A 219 -3.22 -20.64 -2.37
N GLY A 220 -3.78 -21.58 -1.60
CA GLY A 220 -3.07 -22.51 -0.73
C GLY A 220 -2.69 -21.89 0.62
N ASP A 221 -2.18 -22.74 1.50
CA ASP A 221 -1.62 -22.34 2.79
C ASP A 221 -0.26 -21.68 2.54
N SER A 222 -0.27 -20.40 2.23
CA SER A 222 0.93 -19.63 1.91
C SER A 222 0.87 -18.28 2.56
N ASP A 223 2.04 -17.82 3.00
CA ASP A 223 2.21 -16.46 3.47
C ASP A 223 1.87 -15.48 2.34
N VAL A 224 0.90 -14.61 2.57
CA VAL A 224 0.54 -13.51 1.66
C VAL A 224 1.25 -12.24 2.12
N TYR A 225 2.41 -11.99 1.53
CA TYR A 225 3.27 -10.87 1.94
C TYR A 225 2.79 -9.52 1.45
N ASN A 226 2.10 -9.47 0.31
CA ASN A 226 1.60 -8.22 -0.23
C ASN A 226 0.35 -8.43 -1.06
N VAL A 227 -0.57 -7.48 -0.95
CA VAL A 227 -1.79 -7.38 -1.75
C VAL A 227 -1.84 -5.98 -2.35
N TYR A 228 -2.22 -5.87 -3.63
CA TYR A 228 -2.28 -4.62 -4.36
C TYR A 228 -3.48 -4.56 -5.29
N ASP A 229 -4.34 -3.54 -5.14
CA ASP A 229 -5.41 -3.21 -6.08
C ASP A 229 -4.86 -2.33 -7.22
N ASP A 230 -4.93 -2.81 -8.46
CA ASP A 230 -4.48 -2.06 -9.64
C ASP A 230 -5.45 -0.93 -10.04
N SER A 231 -6.52 -0.72 -9.29
CA SER A 231 -7.60 0.24 -9.56
C SER A 231 -8.25 0.07 -10.95
N LYS A 232 -8.00 -1.07 -11.61
CA LYS A 232 -8.53 -1.44 -12.92
C LYS A 232 -9.37 -2.72 -12.86
N GLY A 233 -9.73 -3.13 -11.64
CA GLY A 233 -10.56 -4.31 -11.38
C GLY A 233 -9.78 -5.60 -11.14
N SER A 234 -8.49 -5.51 -10.82
CA SER A 234 -7.69 -6.68 -10.45
C SER A 234 -6.93 -6.46 -9.16
N LEU A 235 -7.04 -7.44 -8.30
CA LEU A 235 -6.22 -7.55 -7.10
C LEU A 235 -5.04 -8.48 -7.38
N TRP A 236 -3.84 -8.02 -7.06
CA TRP A 236 -2.61 -8.79 -7.17
C TRP A 236 -2.17 -9.27 -5.80
N VAL A 237 -1.85 -10.55 -5.69
CA VAL A 237 -1.54 -11.21 -4.41
C VAL A 237 -0.19 -11.89 -4.54
N CYS A 238 0.78 -11.40 -3.77
CA CYS A 238 2.14 -11.93 -3.72
C CYS A 238 2.26 -12.96 -2.59
N THR A 239 2.63 -14.19 -2.91
CA THR A 239 2.75 -15.27 -1.93
C THR A 239 4.18 -15.79 -1.83
N LEU A 240 4.55 -16.31 -0.67
CA LEU A 240 5.80 -17.03 -0.49
C LEU A 240 5.66 -18.46 -1.02
N GLY A 241 6.34 -18.76 -2.12
CA GLY A 241 6.43 -20.11 -2.68
C GLY A 241 5.32 -20.53 -3.65
N ASN A 242 4.12 -19.90 -3.61
CA ASN A 242 3.01 -20.24 -4.51
C ASN A 242 2.87 -19.31 -5.73
N GLY A 243 3.74 -18.30 -5.86
CA GLY A 243 3.79 -17.38 -7.00
C GLY A 243 2.93 -16.14 -6.82
N LEU A 244 2.59 -15.51 -7.94
CA LEU A 244 1.79 -14.30 -8.01
C LEU A 244 0.38 -14.66 -8.49
N PHE A 245 -0.64 -14.26 -7.73
CA PHE A 245 -2.02 -14.44 -8.13
C PHE A 245 -2.63 -13.12 -8.57
N ARG A 246 -3.52 -13.19 -9.56
CA ARG A 246 -4.40 -12.10 -9.96
C ARG A 246 -5.84 -12.53 -9.73
N ILE A 247 -6.57 -11.78 -8.95
CA ILE A 247 -8.01 -11.97 -8.70
C ILE A 247 -8.75 -10.86 -9.44
N ASN A 248 -9.68 -11.23 -10.33
CA ASN A 248 -10.60 -10.28 -10.94
C ASN A 248 -11.67 -9.89 -9.92
N LEU A 249 -11.80 -8.59 -9.60
CA LEU A 249 -12.71 -8.11 -8.57
C LEU A 249 -14.18 -8.22 -8.96
N ASN A 250 -14.51 -8.31 -10.27
CA ASN A 250 -15.89 -8.38 -10.74
C ASN A 250 -16.47 -9.80 -10.70
N ASP A 251 -15.74 -10.78 -11.25
CA ASP A 251 -16.19 -12.18 -11.39
C ASP A 251 -15.50 -13.15 -10.45
N LYS A 252 -14.53 -12.65 -9.66
CA LYS A 252 -13.72 -13.39 -8.69
C LYS A 252 -12.92 -14.53 -9.31
N THR A 253 -12.67 -14.51 -10.62
CA THR A 253 -11.76 -15.47 -11.27
C THR A 253 -10.33 -15.25 -10.82
N ILE A 254 -9.60 -16.35 -10.63
CA ILE A 254 -8.24 -16.34 -10.11
C ILE A 254 -7.30 -16.91 -11.16
N LYS A 255 -6.22 -16.21 -11.44
CA LYS A 255 -5.12 -16.68 -12.30
C LYS A 255 -3.83 -16.71 -11.49
N ASN A 256 -3.11 -17.83 -11.54
CA ASN A 256 -1.80 -17.98 -10.93
C ASN A 256 -0.70 -17.81 -11.98
N TYR A 257 0.32 -17.03 -11.66
CA TYR A 257 1.56 -16.84 -12.41
C TYR A 257 2.70 -17.47 -11.61
N LYS A 258 2.93 -18.74 -11.86
CA LYS A 258 3.99 -19.54 -11.23
C LYS A 258 4.91 -20.09 -12.33
N ASN A 259 6.22 -20.06 -12.08
CA ASN A 259 7.21 -20.70 -12.96
C ASN A 259 7.16 -22.23 -12.81
#